data_95d381890c3b1df36209c638fa71bf5b
#
_entry.id   95d381890c3b1df36209c638fa71bf5b
#
_cell.length_a   1.000
_cell.length_b   1.000
_cell.length_c   1.000
_cell.angle_alpha   90.00
_cell.angle_beta   90.00
_cell.angle_gamma   90.00
#
_symmetry.space_group_name_H-M   'P 1'
#
loop_
_entity.id
_entity.type
_entity.pdbx_description
1 polymer ?
#
loop_
_entity_poly.entity_id
_entity_poly.type
_entity_poly.pdbx_seq_one_letter_code
_entity_poly.pdbx_strand_id
1 'polypeptide(L)'
;DFYGPWADEKSMFYQTVFKNFADGKKAQWLGNPKMPHSMSYTLDCAKGLVLLANDPSSFNQTWHLPTYNPPPVPLELIQLAAKEMNVPYKGVQAASKNLVRLLGLFMPIMREMVEMVYQNERSYWFDSSKFEQHFKYTPISYETGIKETIEFYQLKKA
;
A
#
# COMPACT_ATOMS: atom_id res chain seq x y z
N ASP A 1 -4.37 -2.59 1.06
CA ASP A 1 -3.59 -2.06 -0.08
C ASP A 1 -2.30 -2.84 -0.28
N PHE A 2 -1.82 -2.89 -1.52
CA PHE A 2 -0.57 -3.56 -1.88
C PHE A 2 0.45 -2.56 -2.41
N TYR A 3 1.72 -2.81 -2.11
CA TYR A 3 2.86 -2.11 -2.69
C TYR A 3 3.98 -3.11 -2.97
N GLY A 4 4.89 -2.78 -3.85
CA GLY A 4 6.02 -3.68 -4.17
C GLY A 4 6.21 -3.87 -5.67
N PRO A 5 7.19 -4.69 -6.06
CA PRO A 5 7.37 -5.11 -7.44
C PRO A 5 6.10 -5.73 -8.02
N TRP A 6 5.84 -5.51 -9.31
CA TRP A 6 4.69 -6.03 -10.06
C TRP A 6 3.32 -5.49 -9.63
N ALA A 7 3.27 -4.48 -8.74
CA ALA A 7 2.03 -3.86 -8.28
C ALA A 7 1.59 -2.63 -9.09
N ASP A 8 2.33 -2.24 -10.13
CA ASP A 8 2.28 -1.02 -10.92
C ASP A 8 0.88 -0.39 -11.11
N GLU A 9 0.26 -0.56 -12.27
CA GLU A 9 -1.02 0.06 -12.61
C GLU A 9 -2.19 -0.35 -11.69
N LYS A 10 -2.06 -1.46 -10.98
CA LYS A 10 -3.09 -2.04 -10.12
C LYS A 10 -2.99 -1.58 -8.68
N SER A 11 -1.88 -0.93 -8.31
CA SER A 11 -1.66 -0.41 -6.96
C SER A 11 -2.02 1.07 -6.88
N MET A 12 -2.91 1.42 -5.97
CA MET A 12 -3.23 2.82 -5.65
C MET A 12 -1.97 3.57 -5.20
N PHE A 13 -1.13 2.93 -4.38
CA PHE A 13 0.10 3.56 -3.90
C PHE A 13 1.08 3.86 -5.05
N TYR A 14 1.24 2.92 -6.00
CA TYR A 14 2.05 3.17 -7.18
C TYR A 14 1.53 4.37 -7.99
N GLN A 15 0.25 4.39 -8.31
CA GLN A 15 -0.35 5.43 -9.15
C GLN A 15 -0.33 6.82 -8.48
N THR A 16 -0.62 6.86 -7.19
CA THR A 16 -0.81 8.12 -6.46
C THR A 16 0.48 8.68 -5.85
N VAL A 17 1.50 7.84 -5.66
CA VAL A 17 2.77 8.24 -5.05
C VAL A 17 3.92 8.14 -6.05
N PHE A 18 4.33 6.92 -6.40
CA PHE A 18 5.53 6.72 -7.21
C PHE A 18 5.44 7.35 -8.60
N LYS A 19 4.33 7.12 -9.31
CA LYS A 19 4.11 7.70 -10.64
C LYS A 19 4.02 9.22 -10.58
N ASN A 20 3.30 9.77 -9.60
CA ASN A 20 3.21 11.21 -9.44
C ASN A 20 4.58 11.84 -9.15
N PHE A 21 5.40 11.21 -8.33
CA PHE A 21 6.77 11.68 -8.09
C PHE A 21 7.65 11.58 -9.35
N ALA A 22 7.55 10.50 -10.12
CA ALA A 22 8.25 10.35 -11.39
C ALA A 22 7.84 11.41 -12.43
N ASP A 23 6.57 11.87 -12.37
CA ASP A 23 6.02 12.95 -13.20
C ASP A 23 6.27 14.35 -12.63
N GLY A 24 7.01 14.49 -11.51
CA GLY A 24 7.27 15.77 -10.83
C GLY A 24 6.06 16.38 -10.14
N LYS A 25 4.99 15.61 -9.93
CA LYS A 25 3.74 16.03 -9.29
C LYS A 25 3.77 15.79 -7.77
N LYS A 26 2.76 16.33 -7.05
CA LYS A 26 2.51 16.02 -5.65
C LYS A 26 1.96 14.61 -5.52
N ALA A 27 2.34 13.91 -4.46
CA ALA A 27 1.66 12.68 -4.08
C ALA A 27 0.16 12.94 -3.79
N GLN A 28 -0.67 11.94 -4.03
CA GLN A 28 -2.09 11.98 -3.71
C GLN A 28 -2.42 10.88 -2.70
N TRP A 29 -3.38 11.15 -1.83
CA TRP A 29 -3.87 10.17 -0.86
C TRP A 29 -5.39 10.28 -0.71
N LEU A 30 -6.07 9.16 -0.61
CA LEU A 30 -7.48 9.11 -0.34
C LEU A 30 -7.72 9.20 1.18
N GLY A 31 -8.55 10.13 1.64
CA GLY A 31 -8.82 10.31 3.07
C GLY A 31 -7.68 11.00 3.84
N ASN A 32 -7.47 10.61 5.09
CA ASN A 32 -6.51 11.26 5.99
C ASN A 32 -5.13 10.56 5.97
N PRO A 33 -4.08 11.18 5.42
CA PRO A 33 -2.75 10.58 5.33
C PRO A 33 -2.02 10.45 6.69
N LYS A 34 -2.62 10.95 7.78
CA LYS A 34 -2.07 10.84 9.14
C LYS A 34 -2.64 9.66 9.93
N MET A 35 -3.62 8.93 9.38
CA MET A 35 -4.15 7.74 10.03
C MET A 35 -3.33 6.52 9.64
N PRO A 36 -2.86 5.71 10.62
CA PRO A 36 -2.14 4.47 10.34
C PRO A 36 -2.91 3.57 9.37
N HIS A 37 -2.23 3.04 8.35
CA HIS A 37 -2.86 2.22 7.32
C HIS A 37 -1.93 1.09 6.89
N SER A 38 -2.36 -0.16 7.13
CA SER A 38 -1.60 -1.35 6.74
C SER A 38 -1.52 -1.48 5.23
N MET A 39 -0.32 -1.79 4.76
CA MET A 39 -0.03 -2.07 3.35
C MET A 39 0.80 -3.34 3.26
N SER A 40 0.41 -4.27 2.40
CA SER A 40 1.06 -5.56 2.24
C SER A 40 2.06 -5.53 1.09
N TYR A 41 3.26 -6.04 1.34
CA TYR A 41 4.30 -6.13 0.33
C TYR A 41 4.04 -7.31 -0.61
N THR A 42 4.08 -7.07 -1.92
CA THR A 42 3.68 -8.05 -2.94
C THR A 42 4.47 -9.35 -2.88
N LEU A 43 5.80 -9.29 -2.65
CA LEU A 43 6.62 -10.50 -2.61
C LEU A 43 6.39 -11.32 -1.33
N ASP A 44 6.09 -10.68 -0.19
CA ASP A 44 5.70 -11.39 1.02
C ASP A 44 4.34 -12.08 0.83
N CYS A 45 3.41 -11.42 0.17
CA CYS A 45 2.12 -12.02 -0.18
C CYS A 45 2.29 -13.22 -1.10
N ALA A 46 3.14 -13.12 -2.13
CA ALA A 46 3.43 -14.22 -3.04
C ALA A 46 4.05 -15.42 -2.31
N LYS A 47 5.07 -15.19 -1.47
CA LYS A 47 5.66 -16.23 -0.62
C LYS A 47 4.63 -16.84 0.33
N GLY A 48 3.79 -15.99 0.93
CA GLY A 48 2.72 -16.42 1.83
C GLY A 48 1.74 -17.36 1.14
N LEU A 49 1.34 -17.07 -0.08
CA LEU A 49 0.45 -17.96 -0.87
C LEU A 49 1.12 -19.31 -1.15
N VAL A 50 2.41 -19.31 -1.48
CA VAL A 50 3.15 -20.56 -1.72
C VAL A 50 3.23 -21.40 -0.44
N LEU A 51 3.50 -20.77 0.71
CA LEU A 51 3.53 -21.48 2.00
C LEU A 51 2.18 -22.11 2.33
N LEU A 52 1.09 -21.34 2.20
CA LEU A 52 -0.27 -21.84 2.43
C LEU A 52 -0.64 -22.99 1.50
N ALA A 53 -0.27 -22.90 0.22
CA ALA A 53 -0.59 -23.94 -0.77
C ALA A 53 0.14 -25.27 -0.50
N ASN A 54 1.31 -25.24 0.14
CA ASN A 54 2.12 -26.41 0.43
C ASN A 54 1.93 -26.97 1.86
N ASP A 55 1.06 -26.37 2.66
CA ASP A 55 0.77 -26.82 4.01
C ASP A 55 -0.69 -27.30 4.14
N PRO A 56 -0.94 -28.62 4.15
CA PRO A 56 -2.30 -29.16 4.32
C PRO A 56 -2.98 -28.69 5.61
N SER A 57 -2.23 -28.36 6.66
CA SER A 57 -2.81 -27.88 7.92
C SER A 57 -3.42 -26.47 7.80
N SER A 58 -3.06 -25.74 6.76
CA SER A 58 -3.61 -24.40 6.46
C SER A 58 -4.96 -24.44 5.75
N PHE A 59 -5.38 -25.59 5.21
CA PHE A 59 -6.57 -25.69 4.37
C PHE A 59 -7.86 -25.50 5.15
N ASN A 60 -8.90 -25.01 4.45
CA ASN A 60 -10.21 -24.71 5.03
C ASN A 60 -10.20 -23.70 6.18
N GLN A 61 -9.22 -22.81 6.18
CA GLN A 61 -9.07 -21.74 7.15
C GLN A 61 -8.94 -20.37 6.46
N THR A 62 -9.30 -19.31 7.18
CA THR A 62 -9.03 -17.93 6.76
C THR A 62 -7.66 -17.49 7.23
N TRP A 63 -6.89 -16.92 6.32
CA TRP A 63 -5.56 -16.40 6.57
C TRP A 63 -5.42 -14.97 6.09
N HIS A 64 -4.81 -14.13 6.90
CA HIS A 64 -4.26 -12.86 6.44
C HIS A 64 -2.84 -13.07 5.95
N LEU A 65 -2.53 -12.56 4.76
CA LEU A 65 -1.18 -12.65 4.21
C LEU A 65 -0.19 -11.78 5.01
N PRO A 66 1.11 -12.12 5.02
CA PRO A 66 2.11 -11.38 5.80
C PRO A 66 2.07 -9.88 5.54
N THR A 67 1.96 -9.10 6.61
CA THR A 67 1.93 -7.65 6.55
C THR A 67 2.69 -7.10 7.74
N TYR A 68 3.70 -6.27 7.49
CA TYR A 68 4.55 -5.73 8.54
C TYR A 68 3.75 -4.84 9.51
N ASN A 69 3.96 -5.05 10.80
CA ASN A 69 3.32 -4.30 11.88
C ASN A 69 4.37 -3.62 12.78
N PRO A 70 4.05 -2.44 13.37
CA PRO A 70 2.78 -1.72 13.27
C PRO A 70 2.55 -1.08 11.89
N PRO A 71 1.26 -0.76 11.54
CA PRO A 71 0.95 -0.09 10.29
C PRO A 71 1.61 1.29 10.23
N PRO A 72 2.15 1.70 9.08
CA PRO A 72 2.80 2.99 8.93
C PRO A 72 1.77 4.12 8.89
N VAL A 73 2.21 5.33 9.21
CA VAL A 73 1.49 6.54 8.86
C VAL A 73 1.76 6.83 7.38
N PRO A 74 0.73 6.87 6.50
CA PRO A 74 0.94 7.08 5.06
C PRO A 74 1.77 8.30 4.71
N LEU A 75 1.63 9.38 5.47
CA LEU A 75 2.43 10.59 5.28
C LEU A 75 3.93 10.31 5.42
N GLU A 76 4.34 9.53 6.41
CA GLU A 76 5.75 9.17 6.64
C GLU A 76 6.26 8.24 5.53
N LEU A 77 5.43 7.29 5.09
CA LEU A 77 5.76 6.39 3.99
C LEU A 77 5.94 7.13 2.66
N ILE A 78 5.10 8.15 2.40
CA ILE A 78 5.20 9.00 1.21
C ILE A 78 6.48 9.86 1.27
N GLN A 79 6.84 10.38 2.45
CA GLN A 79 8.09 11.13 2.63
C GLN A 79 9.31 10.23 2.43
N LEU A 80 9.27 9.00 2.94
CA LEU A 80 10.30 7.99 2.70
C LEU A 80 10.44 7.69 1.19
N ALA A 81 9.34 7.49 0.49
CA ALA A 81 9.35 7.26 -0.95
C ALA A 81 10.00 8.43 -1.72
N ALA A 82 9.69 9.68 -1.37
CA ALA A 82 10.30 10.85 -1.98
C ALA A 82 11.83 10.88 -1.74
N LYS A 83 12.26 10.56 -0.52
CA LYS A 83 13.68 10.47 -0.15
C LYS A 83 14.40 9.38 -0.96
N GLU A 84 13.89 8.18 -1.00
CA GLU A 84 14.51 7.05 -1.70
C GLU A 84 14.51 7.25 -3.23
N MET A 85 13.51 7.93 -3.79
CA MET A 85 13.49 8.33 -5.21
C MET A 85 14.39 9.53 -5.52
N ASN A 86 15.00 10.15 -4.51
CA ASN A 86 15.80 11.38 -4.65
C ASN A 86 15.01 12.51 -5.36
N VAL A 87 13.75 12.70 -5.00
CA VAL A 87 12.89 13.76 -5.54
C VAL A 87 12.45 14.74 -4.45
N PRO A 88 12.23 16.03 -4.77
CA PRO A 88 11.77 17.00 -3.79
C PRO A 88 10.36 16.66 -3.32
N TYR A 89 10.17 16.54 -2.01
CA TYR A 89 8.86 16.37 -1.40
C TYR A 89 8.05 17.66 -1.48
N LYS A 90 6.99 17.68 -2.29
CA LYS A 90 6.12 18.85 -2.52
C LYS A 90 4.82 18.84 -1.69
N GLY A 91 4.71 17.91 -0.73
CA GLY A 91 3.49 17.70 0.06
C GLY A 91 2.57 16.63 -0.53
N VAL A 92 1.46 16.39 0.17
CA VAL A 92 0.41 15.41 -0.22
C VAL A 92 -0.90 16.15 -0.50
N GLN A 93 -1.53 15.82 -1.60
CA GLN A 93 -2.89 16.25 -1.91
C GLN A 93 -3.88 15.19 -1.42
N ALA A 94 -4.50 15.45 -0.27
CA ALA A 94 -5.48 14.55 0.33
C ALA A 94 -6.87 14.79 -0.27
N ALA A 95 -7.51 13.74 -0.75
CA ALA A 95 -8.89 13.78 -1.23
C ALA A 95 -9.85 13.43 -0.09
N SER A 96 -10.56 14.44 0.44
CA SER A 96 -11.58 14.22 1.47
C SER A 96 -12.81 13.49 0.90
N LYS A 97 -13.57 12.83 1.79
CA LYS A 97 -14.83 12.16 1.43
C LYS A 97 -15.80 13.06 0.66
N ASN A 98 -15.89 14.35 1.02
CA ASN A 98 -16.77 15.29 0.35
C ASN A 98 -16.29 15.60 -1.07
N LEU A 99 -14.98 15.70 -1.29
CA LEU A 99 -14.42 15.86 -2.63
C LEU A 99 -14.68 14.63 -3.49
N VAL A 100 -14.50 13.43 -2.95
CA VAL A 100 -14.78 12.17 -3.66
C VAL A 100 -16.25 12.06 -4.03
N ARG A 101 -17.17 12.45 -3.13
CA ARG A 101 -18.62 12.52 -3.42
C ARG A 101 -18.93 13.49 -4.57
N LEU A 102 -18.33 14.67 -4.56
CA LEU A 102 -18.53 15.66 -5.62
C LEU A 102 -18.04 15.12 -6.98
N LEU A 103 -16.86 14.50 -7.01
CA LEU A 103 -16.32 13.88 -8.21
C LEU A 103 -17.16 12.68 -8.67
N GLY A 104 -17.77 11.95 -7.73
CA GLY A 104 -18.68 10.83 -8.00
C GLY A 104 -19.95 11.18 -8.78
N LEU A 105 -20.32 12.48 -8.84
CA LEU A 105 -21.42 12.95 -9.69
C LEU A 105 -21.09 12.83 -11.19
N PHE A 106 -19.81 12.91 -11.54
CA PHE A 106 -19.33 12.89 -12.92
C PHE A 106 -18.54 11.65 -13.29
N MET A 107 -18.00 10.94 -12.27
CA MET A 107 -17.11 9.77 -12.44
C MET A 107 -17.64 8.57 -11.66
N PRO A 108 -18.19 7.54 -12.32
CA PRO A 108 -18.77 6.36 -11.65
C PRO A 108 -17.80 5.69 -10.65
N ILE A 109 -16.52 5.59 -11.00
CA ILE A 109 -15.50 5.01 -10.12
C ILE A 109 -15.37 5.78 -8.80
N MET A 110 -15.47 7.10 -8.81
CA MET A 110 -15.40 7.93 -7.60
C MET A 110 -16.63 7.72 -6.72
N ARG A 111 -17.78 7.45 -7.30
CA ARG A 111 -19.01 7.14 -6.56
C ARG A 111 -18.84 5.85 -5.75
N GLU A 112 -18.29 4.79 -6.36
CA GLU A 112 -18.00 3.52 -5.67
C GLU A 112 -16.93 3.71 -4.59
N MET A 113 -15.92 4.53 -4.85
CA MET A 113 -14.86 4.82 -3.87
C MET A 113 -15.36 5.54 -2.61
N VAL A 114 -16.48 6.27 -2.66
CA VAL A 114 -17.04 6.94 -1.46
C VAL A 114 -17.26 5.99 -0.29
N GLU A 115 -17.71 4.76 -0.60
CA GLU A 115 -17.96 3.74 0.42
C GLU A 115 -16.66 3.22 1.05
N MET A 116 -15.54 3.29 0.34
CA MET A 116 -14.24 2.81 0.81
C MET A 116 -13.43 3.87 1.58
N VAL A 117 -13.77 5.15 1.47
CA VAL A 117 -13.00 6.24 2.11
C VAL A 117 -12.84 6.06 3.61
N TYR A 118 -13.81 5.42 4.29
CA TYR A 118 -13.76 5.21 5.75
C TYR A 118 -12.49 4.47 6.20
N GLN A 119 -11.94 3.58 5.37
CA GLN A 119 -10.72 2.82 5.66
C GLN A 119 -9.50 3.74 5.80
N ASN A 120 -9.51 4.88 5.10
CA ASN A 120 -8.42 5.85 5.11
C ASN A 120 -8.69 7.05 6.05
N GLU A 121 -9.86 7.11 6.69
CA GLU A 121 -10.20 8.14 7.70
C GLU A 121 -9.99 7.65 9.14
N ARG A 122 -9.75 6.35 9.32
CA ARG A 122 -9.52 5.70 10.61
C ARG A 122 -8.26 4.84 10.54
N SER A 123 -7.73 4.48 11.71
CA SER A 123 -6.64 3.48 11.75
C SER A 123 -7.13 2.16 11.16
N TYR A 124 -6.43 1.69 10.13
CA TYR A 124 -6.68 0.43 9.46
C TYR A 124 -5.54 -0.53 9.75
N TRP A 125 -5.83 -1.54 10.57
CA TRP A 125 -4.86 -2.54 10.99
C TRP A 125 -5.19 -3.90 10.39
N PHE A 126 -4.26 -4.44 9.64
CA PHE A 126 -4.35 -5.78 9.06
C PHE A 126 -3.47 -6.73 9.88
N ASP A 127 -4.09 -7.55 10.72
CA ASP A 127 -3.40 -8.46 11.62
C ASP A 127 -3.07 -9.78 10.92
N SER A 128 -1.80 -10.02 10.65
CA SER A 128 -1.26 -11.25 10.07
C SER A 128 -0.55 -12.17 11.10
N SER A 129 -0.71 -11.90 12.39
CA SER A 129 -0.02 -12.61 13.47
C SER A 129 -0.24 -14.14 13.44
N LYS A 130 -1.45 -14.58 13.09
CA LYS A 130 -1.74 -16.02 12.90
C LYS A 130 -0.81 -16.66 11.86
N PHE A 131 -0.60 -16.00 10.73
CA PHE A 131 0.29 -16.47 9.67
C PHE A 131 1.74 -16.47 10.12
N GLU A 132 2.19 -15.37 10.72
CA GLU A 132 3.57 -15.20 11.19
C GLU A 132 3.96 -16.26 12.22
N GLN A 133 3.08 -16.54 13.17
CA GLN A 133 3.29 -17.58 14.18
C GLN A 133 3.32 -19.00 13.57
N HIS A 134 2.37 -19.30 12.68
CA HIS A 134 2.24 -20.62 12.07
C HIS A 134 3.45 -20.99 11.21
N PHE A 135 3.87 -20.06 10.34
CA PHE A 135 4.98 -20.28 9.39
C PHE A 135 6.34 -19.78 9.91
N LYS A 136 6.41 -19.21 11.12
CA LYS A 136 7.60 -18.52 11.66
C LYS A 136 8.15 -17.51 10.65
N TYR A 137 7.26 -16.77 10.04
CA TYR A 137 7.54 -15.80 8.98
C TYR A 137 7.66 -14.39 9.56
N THR A 138 8.66 -13.64 9.11
CA THR A 138 8.81 -12.22 9.45
C THR A 138 8.61 -11.41 8.18
N PRO A 139 7.53 -10.58 8.10
CA PRO A 139 7.32 -9.69 6.97
C PRO A 139 8.45 -8.67 6.83
N ILE A 140 8.74 -8.26 5.60
CA ILE A 140 9.74 -7.22 5.31
C ILE A 140 9.27 -5.86 5.85
N SER A 141 10.21 -5.06 6.36
CA SER A 141 9.88 -3.71 6.83
C SER A 141 9.43 -2.80 5.68
N TYR A 142 8.59 -1.80 5.99
CA TYR A 142 8.16 -0.82 4.99
C TYR A 142 9.34 -0.08 4.34
N GLU A 143 10.36 0.21 5.12
CA GLU A 143 11.56 0.90 4.65
C GLU A 143 12.29 0.08 3.57
N THR A 144 12.53 -1.20 3.82
CA THR A 144 13.15 -2.10 2.86
C THR A 144 12.25 -2.32 1.65
N GLY A 145 10.97 -2.58 1.87
CA GLY A 145 10.02 -2.82 0.78
C GLY A 145 9.83 -1.63 -0.16
N ILE A 146 9.82 -0.40 0.36
CA ILE A 146 9.79 0.83 -0.47
C ILE A 146 11.06 0.94 -1.32
N LYS A 147 12.24 0.71 -0.72
CA LYS A 147 13.51 0.74 -1.44
C LYS A 147 13.56 -0.28 -2.58
N GLU A 148 13.24 -1.53 -2.30
CA GLU A 148 13.18 -2.59 -3.32
C GLU A 148 12.16 -2.28 -4.43
N THR A 149 11.02 -1.67 -4.07
CA THR A 149 10.01 -1.24 -5.05
C THR A 149 10.57 -0.19 -5.99
N ILE A 150 11.24 0.82 -5.46
CA ILE A 150 11.84 1.91 -6.26
C ILE A 150 12.95 1.36 -7.16
N GLU A 151 13.84 0.51 -6.63
CA GLU A 151 14.89 -0.15 -7.41
C GLU A 151 14.30 -0.96 -8.57
N PHE A 152 13.26 -1.74 -8.32
CA PHE A 152 12.57 -2.52 -9.33
C PHE A 152 12.03 -1.65 -10.48
N TYR A 153 11.34 -0.57 -10.18
CA TYR A 153 10.76 0.30 -11.20
C TYR A 153 11.80 1.14 -11.93
N GLN A 154 12.91 1.50 -11.32
CA GLN A 154 14.03 2.17 -12.00
C GLN A 154 14.71 1.23 -13.02
N LEU A 155 14.91 -0.04 -12.70
CA LEU A 155 15.42 -1.05 -13.62
C LEU A 155 14.48 -1.31 -14.79
N LYS A 156 13.17 -1.11 -14.62
CA LYS A 156 12.18 -1.27 -15.70
C LYS A 156 12.17 -0.11 -16.71
N LYS A 157 12.76 1.03 -16.36
CA LYS A 157 12.87 2.20 -17.25
C LYS A 157 14.14 2.23 -18.10
N ALA A 158 15.10 1.33 -17.85
CA ALA A 158 16.29 1.15 -18.67
C ALA A 158 16.01 0.22 -19.84
#